data_fa076d1d14ec79d80a93cca907b75558
#
_entry.id   fa076d1d14ec79d80a93cca907b75558
#
_cell.length_a   1.000
_cell.length_b   1.000
_cell.length_c   1.000
_cell.angle_alpha   90.00
_cell.angle_beta   90.00
_cell.angle_gamma   90.00
#
_symmetry.space_group_name_H-M   'P 1'
#
loop_
_entity.id
_entity.type
_entity.pdbx_description
1 polymer ?
#
loop_
_entity_poly.entity_id
_entity_poly.type
_entity_poly.pdbx_seq_one_letter_code
_entity_poly.pdbx_strand_id
1 'polypeptide(L)'
;DFDFDVKSKISELEELEREGMATKQDSMYLDSLKFSLNTPAVLQPKYFAEARGVLQYNGLGHHRDRRFFYGDNLIHDTHEYALRLNSMIRTFQKFAIANGLVSWLSHGTLYGYMYNGMTFPWDNDFDLQMPIRHLHLLAQYFNQSLVLEDPREGNGRYMIDVGSSLVTRSHGNGHGNIDARVIDIDTGMYIDLTGLSVSYSRISDKLKLQIGHMISDQNIIVEPKEEPVTDLESLKQIPLGLMTPLQLYNYSTAFKEQFSKAELRTLKENAEREIKDSKGNGWAPRKLNPAQRLEFNKLMKAYNCKNDHFSLLSELSPLRNTLFHSVPALIPNRYVDLLRHEYRVPAQYEFTVFQQNAFIPEFRSWLTYNAIRKYANIHHWYANLKSIIKSLPPNIVKQFLGLSLSDVKTMYAN
;
A
#
# COMPACT_ATOMS: atom_id res chain seq x y z
N ASP A 1 -2.13 10.62 14.41
CA ASP A 1 -2.11 9.21 13.96
C ASP A 1 -1.05 8.93 12.89
N PHE A 2 -0.51 9.98 12.24
CA PHE A 2 0.46 9.88 11.14
C PHE A 2 1.91 10.17 11.56
N ASP A 3 2.18 10.35 12.83
CA ASP A 3 3.49 10.47 13.43
C ASP A 3 3.62 9.47 14.57
N PHE A 4 4.80 8.87 14.74
CA PHE A 4 5.04 7.85 15.76
C PHE A 4 6.44 7.98 16.35
N ASP A 5 6.52 8.25 17.64
CA ASP A 5 7.78 8.36 18.36
C ASP A 5 8.25 6.97 18.84
N VAL A 6 9.07 6.35 18.00
CA VAL A 6 9.60 5.01 18.27
C VAL A 6 10.50 4.98 19.51
N LYS A 7 11.25 6.04 19.78
CA LYS A 7 12.17 6.07 20.94
C LYS A 7 11.39 6.10 22.25
N SER A 8 10.38 6.96 22.34
CA SER A 8 9.48 6.99 23.50
C SER A 8 8.77 5.65 23.70
N LYS A 9 8.34 5.00 22.61
CA LYS A 9 7.69 3.68 22.70
C LYS A 9 8.64 2.58 23.17
N ILE A 10 9.88 2.58 22.72
CA ILE A 10 10.91 1.65 23.22
C ILE A 10 11.12 1.86 24.73
N SER A 11 11.27 3.11 25.18
CA SER A 11 11.46 3.42 26.59
C SER A 11 10.28 2.97 27.45
N GLU A 12 9.06 3.17 26.98
CA GLU A 12 7.82 2.68 27.64
C GLU A 12 7.84 1.15 27.81
N LEU A 13 8.16 0.42 26.72
CA LEU A 13 8.18 -1.05 26.74
C LEU A 13 9.30 -1.61 27.61
N GLU A 14 10.48 -0.97 27.62
CA GLU A 14 11.59 -1.34 28.50
C GLU A 14 11.26 -1.10 29.99
N GLU A 15 10.45 -0.08 30.28
CA GLU A 15 9.91 0.14 31.61
C GLU A 15 9.00 -1.00 32.05
N LEU A 16 8.02 -1.36 31.17
CA LEU A 16 7.11 -2.47 31.43
C LEU A 16 7.85 -3.79 31.64
N GLU A 17 8.92 -4.06 30.87
CA GLU A 17 9.76 -5.25 31.08
C GLU A 17 10.46 -5.23 32.44
N ARG A 18 11.02 -4.08 32.83
CA ARG A 18 11.73 -3.91 34.11
C ARG A 18 10.78 -4.08 35.30
N GLU A 19 9.52 -3.67 35.15
CA GLU A 19 8.50 -3.82 36.20
C GLU A 19 7.85 -5.21 36.18
N GLY A 20 8.19 -6.08 35.22
CA GLY A 20 7.58 -7.41 35.06
C GLY A 20 6.13 -7.38 34.61
N MET A 21 5.69 -6.27 34.01
CA MET A 21 4.32 -6.07 33.51
C MET A 21 4.18 -6.30 31.99
N ALA A 22 5.31 -6.40 31.28
CA ALA A 22 5.28 -6.64 29.84
C ALA A 22 4.69 -8.01 29.50
N THR A 23 3.78 -8.03 28.52
CA THR A 23 3.31 -9.28 27.94
C THR A 23 4.35 -9.86 26.98
N LYS A 24 4.17 -11.12 26.59
CA LYS A 24 5.02 -11.73 25.54
C LYS A 24 4.97 -10.93 24.23
N GLN A 25 3.79 -10.42 23.86
CA GLN A 25 3.62 -9.57 22.68
C GLN A 25 4.38 -8.25 22.81
N ASP A 26 4.36 -7.62 23.99
CA ASP A 26 5.12 -6.39 24.22
C ASP A 26 6.62 -6.62 24.05
N SER A 27 7.18 -7.70 24.61
CA SER A 27 8.59 -8.04 24.43
C SER A 27 8.95 -8.36 22.97
N MET A 28 8.12 -9.14 22.26
CA MET A 28 8.34 -9.42 20.83
C MET A 28 8.27 -8.14 19.98
N TYR A 29 7.36 -7.23 20.32
CA TYR A 29 7.26 -5.96 19.64
C TYR A 29 8.44 -5.04 19.95
N LEU A 30 8.90 -4.99 21.19
CA LEU A 30 10.11 -4.26 21.59
C LEU A 30 11.34 -4.75 20.82
N ASP A 31 11.54 -6.05 20.72
CA ASP A 31 12.62 -6.65 19.93
C ASP A 31 12.53 -6.26 18.44
N SER A 32 11.33 -6.28 17.88
CA SER A 32 11.07 -5.85 16.50
C SER A 32 11.40 -4.37 16.28
N LEU A 33 11.04 -3.49 17.22
CA LEU A 33 11.38 -2.07 17.15
C LEU A 33 12.90 -1.85 17.24
N LYS A 34 13.57 -2.51 18.18
CA LYS A 34 15.03 -2.45 18.34
C LYS A 34 15.75 -2.97 17.09
N PHE A 35 15.30 -4.09 16.53
CA PHE A 35 15.84 -4.62 15.28
C PHE A 35 15.68 -3.62 14.14
N SER A 36 14.47 -3.10 13.93
CA SER A 36 14.19 -2.15 12.85
C SER A 36 14.97 -0.83 13.03
N LEU A 37 15.14 -0.38 14.27
CA LEU A 37 15.89 0.83 14.58
C LEU A 37 17.40 0.69 14.27
N ASN A 38 17.95 -0.50 14.47
CA ASN A 38 19.36 -0.78 14.27
C ASN A 38 19.73 -1.34 12.90
N THR A 39 18.74 -1.64 12.05
CA THR A 39 18.95 -2.22 10.72
C THR A 39 18.48 -1.26 9.64
N PRO A 40 19.40 -0.73 8.80
CA PRO A 40 19.01 0.17 7.72
C PRO A 40 18.05 -0.51 6.74
N ALA A 41 16.91 0.12 6.46
CA ALA A 41 15.92 -0.44 5.52
C ALA A 41 16.50 -0.69 4.13
N VAL A 42 17.45 0.14 3.69
CA VAL A 42 18.13 0.01 2.39
C VAL A 42 18.95 -1.27 2.27
N LEU A 43 19.34 -1.89 3.38
CA LEU A 43 20.12 -3.14 3.42
C LEU A 43 19.26 -4.36 3.79
N GLN A 44 18.01 -4.15 4.18
CA GLN A 44 17.15 -5.27 4.54
C GLN A 44 16.76 -6.11 3.31
N PRO A 45 16.73 -7.44 3.43
CA PRO A 45 16.17 -8.29 2.40
C PRO A 45 14.66 -8.07 2.27
N LYS A 46 14.11 -8.46 1.13
CA LYS A 46 12.66 -8.44 0.93
C LYS A 46 11.98 -9.37 1.94
N TYR A 47 11.17 -8.81 2.82
CA TYR A 47 10.47 -9.58 3.85
C TYR A 47 9.30 -10.37 3.25
N PHE A 48 8.40 -9.69 2.56
CA PHE A 48 7.29 -10.32 1.86
C PHE A 48 7.72 -10.69 0.44
N ALA A 49 7.70 -11.98 0.11
CA ALA A 49 8.11 -12.50 -1.18
C ALA A 49 6.97 -13.28 -1.84
N GLU A 50 6.61 -12.86 -3.03
CA GLU A 50 5.55 -13.47 -3.82
C GLU A 50 6.00 -14.82 -4.41
N ALA A 51 5.05 -15.76 -4.56
CA ALA A 51 5.29 -17.07 -5.16
C ALA A 51 5.85 -16.97 -6.60
N ARG A 52 5.49 -15.94 -7.35
CA ARG A 52 6.00 -15.66 -8.69
C ARG A 52 7.53 -15.66 -8.78
N GLY A 53 8.20 -15.20 -7.73
CA GLY A 53 9.67 -15.18 -7.69
C GLY A 53 10.30 -16.57 -7.54
N VAL A 54 9.51 -17.60 -7.23
CA VAL A 54 9.95 -18.96 -6.98
C VAL A 54 9.43 -19.93 -8.05
N LEU A 55 8.22 -19.74 -8.50
CA LEU A 55 7.54 -20.60 -9.47
C LEU A 55 7.22 -19.81 -10.74
N GLN A 56 7.55 -20.41 -11.89
CA GLN A 56 7.14 -19.87 -13.20
C GLN A 56 5.67 -20.18 -13.46
N TYR A 57 4.80 -19.54 -12.71
CA TYR A 57 3.37 -19.75 -12.78
C TYR A 57 2.67 -18.54 -13.41
N ASN A 58 1.90 -18.80 -14.47
CA ASN A 58 1.22 -17.76 -15.25
C ASN A 58 -0.29 -17.62 -14.95
N GLY A 59 -0.79 -18.35 -13.96
CA GLY A 59 -2.20 -18.32 -13.56
C GLY A 59 -2.52 -17.27 -12.49
N LEU A 60 -3.74 -17.36 -11.97
CA LEU A 60 -4.17 -16.58 -10.81
C LEU A 60 -3.26 -16.83 -9.60
N GLY A 61 -3.05 -15.80 -8.79
CA GLY A 61 -2.27 -15.95 -7.57
C GLY A 61 -0.78 -15.69 -7.70
N HIS A 62 -0.38 -14.86 -8.64
CA HIS A 62 1.00 -14.39 -8.77
C HIS A 62 1.55 -13.73 -7.50
N HIS A 63 0.69 -13.18 -6.68
CA HIS A 63 0.98 -12.40 -5.49
C HIS A 63 0.83 -13.19 -4.19
N ARG A 64 1.02 -14.49 -4.22
CA ARG A 64 0.94 -15.32 -3.02
C ARG A 64 2.21 -15.25 -2.20
N ASP A 65 2.06 -15.20 -0.87
CA ASP A 65 3.19 -15.29 0.03
C ASP A 65 3.79 -16.71 -0.02
N ARG A 66 5.05 -16.82 -0.45
CA ARG A 66 5.72 -18.11 -0.62
C ARG A 66 5.85 -18.91 0.67
N ARG A 67 5.74 -18.29 1.85
CA ARG A 67 5.82 -18.97 3.13
C ARG A 67 4.65 -19.91 3.39
N PHE A 68 3.51 -19.62 2.76
CA PHE A 68 2.28 -20.41 2.88
C PHE A 68 1.91 -21.12 1.58
N PHE A 69 2.82 -21.14 0.62
CA PHE A 69 2.57 -21.73 -0.68
C PHE A 69 3.05 -23.16 -0.73
N TYR A 70 2.15 -24.09 -1.00
CA TYR A 70 2.41 -25.51 -1.17
C TYR A 70 1.93 -25.99 -2.55
N GLY A 71 2.72 -25.75 -3.59
CA GLY A 71 2.49 -26.30 -4.92
C GLY A 71 1.16 -25.92 -5.59
N ASP A 72 0.60 -26.85 -6.34
CA ASP A 72 -0.51 -26.64 -7.28
C ASP A 72 -1.91 -26.52 -6.66
N ASN A 73 -2.03 -26.49 -5.35
CA ASN A 73 -3.32 -26.20 -4.70
C ASN A 73 -3.80 -24.77 -4.95
N LEU A 74 -3.22 -24.18 -5.94
CA LEU A 74 -3.58 -22.87 -6.42
C LEU A 74 -4.93 -22.93 -7.09
N ILE A 75 -5.70 -21.97 -6.75
CA ILE A 75 -7.03 -21.79 -7.27
C ILE A 75 -6.92 -21.51 -8.77
N HIS A 76 -7.33 -22.46 -9.57
CA HIS A 76 -7.45 -22.32 -11.01
C HIS A 76 -8.79 -21.70 -11.41
N ASP A 77 -9.73 -21.67 -10.47
CA ASP A 77 -11.07 -21.12 -10.66
C ASP A 77 -11.11 -19.65 -10.21
N THR A 78 -11.39 -18.76 -11.13
CA THR A 78 -11.54 -17.31 -10.87
C THR A 78 -12.66 -17.03 -9.89
N HIS A 79 -13.70 -17.85 -9.85
CA HIS A 79 -14.82 -17.68 -8.93
C HIS A 79 -14.39 -17.98 -7.49
N GLU A 80 -13.72 -19.11 -7.27
CA GLU A 80 -13.19 -19.47 -5.94
C GLU A 80 -12.19 -18.41 -5.46
N TYR A 81 -11.34 -17.93 -6.37
CA TYR A 81 -10.39 -16.86 -6.10
C TYR A 81 -11.10 -15.60 -5.58
N ALA A 82 -12.13 -15.14 -6.29
CA ALA A 82 -12.91 -13.97 -5.91
C ALA A 82 -13.65 -14.17 -4.58
N LEU A 83 -14.19 -15.36 -4.32
CA LEU A 83 -14.83 -15.68 -3.05
C LEU A 83 -13.85 -15.59 -1.88
N ARG A 84 -12.64 -16.10 -2.04
CA ARG A 84 -11.60 -16.04 -1.00
C ARG A 84 -11.13 -14.62 -0.74
N LEU A 85 -10.88 -13.82 -1.79
CA LEU A 85 -10.57 -12.40 -1.62
C LEU A 85 -11.69 -11.65 -0.89
N ASN A 86 -12.94 -11.90 -1.25
CA ASN A 86 -14.09 -11.31 -0.57
C ASN A 86 -14.18 -11.71 0.91
N SER A 87 -13.90 -12.97 1.22
CA SER A 87 -13.84 -13.46 2.58
C SER A 87 -12.73 -12.78 3.38
N MET A 88 -11.54 -12.66 2.80
CA MET A 88 -10.38 -12.00 3.43
C MET A 88 -10.69 -10.54 3.77
N ILE A 89 -11.19 -9.75 2.80
CA ILE A 89 -11.47 -8.32 3.04
C ILE A 89 -12.59 -8.16 4.07
N ARG A 90 -13.64 -8.98 4.01
CA ARG A 90 -14.74 -8.95 4.98
C ARG A 90 -14.25 -9.24 6.38
N THR A 91 -13.48 -10.31 6.55
CA THR A 91 -12.95 -10.72 7.84
C THR A 91 -12.01 -9.69 8.42
N PHE A 92 -11.08 -9.16 7.60
CA PHE A 92 -10.15 -8.14 8.05
C PHE A 92 -10.86 -6.83 8.42
N GLN A 93 -11.83 -6.37 7.64
CA GLN A 93 -12.57 -5.15 7.98
C GLN A 93 -13.36 -5.29 9.28
N LYS A 94 -14.02 -6.42 9.50
CA LYS A 94 -14.70 -6.72 10.78
C LYS A 94 -13.72 -6.75 11.95
N PHE A 95 -12.56 -7.41 11.75
CA PHE A 95 -11.49 -7.44 12.74
C PHE A 95 -10.97 -6.03 13.05
N ALA A 96 -10.68 -5.23 12.04
CA ALA A 96 -10.20 -3.86 12.22
C ALA A 96 -11.19 -2.99 13.00
N ILE A 97 -12.46 -3.01 12.61
CA ILE A 97 -13.55 -2.28 13.30
C ILE A 97 -13.66 -2.72 14.75
N ALA A 98 -13.67 -4.03 15.01
CA ALA A 98 -13.81 -4.57 16.37
C ALA A 98 -12.64 -4.18 17.30
N ASN A 99 -11.47 -3.92 16.75
CA ASN A 99 -10.28 -3.55 17.50
C ASN A 99 -9.92 -2.06 17.40
N GLY A 100 -10.82 -1.22 16.87
CA GLY A 100 -10.59 0.22 16.75
C GLY A 100 -9.48 0.60 15.78
N LEU A 101 -9.11 -0.30 14.87
CA LEU A 101 -8.13 -0.03 13.83
C LEU A 101 -8.82 0.61 12.62
N VAL A 102 -8.17 1.65 12.09
CA VAL A 102 -8.67 2.36 10.90
C VAL A 102 -7.81 1.96 9.70
N SER A 103 -8.46 1.46 8.65
CA SER A 103 -7.85 1.21 7.35
C SER A 103 -8.81 1.65 6.24
N TRP A 104 -8.28 1.98 5.08
CA TRP A 104 -9.05 2.41 3.92
C TRP A 104 -8.51 1.79 2.64
N LEU A 105 -9.36 1.72 1.61
CA LEU A 105 -8.99 1.25 0.29
C LEU A 105 -7.95 2.18 -0.34
N SER A 106 -6.95 1.60 -1.00
CA SER A 106 -5.87 2.36 -1.64
C SER A 106 -5.48 1.77 -3.00
N HIS A 107 -4.69 2.50 -3.75
CA HIS A 107 -4.09 2.06 -5.01
C HIS A 107 -5.07 1.40 -6.00
N GLY A 108 -4.72 0.25 -6.57
CA GLY A 108 -5.54 -0.51 -7.52
C GLY A 108 -6.92 -0.87 -6.97
N THR A 109 -6.98 -1.26 -5.71
CA THR A 109 -8.23 -1.58 -5.00
C THR A 109 -9.19 -0.39 -4.93
N LEU A 110 -8.67 0.80 -4.61
CA LEU A 110 -9.47 2.05 -4.62
C LEU A 110 -9.88 2.45 -6.05
N TYR A 111 -9.02 2.17 -7.04
CA TYR A 111 -9.34 2.47 -8.43
C TYR A 111 -10.45 1.55 -8.97
N GLY A 112 -10.42 0.26 -8.64
CA GLY A 112 -11.53 -0.66 -8.92
C GLY A 112 -12.82 -0.20 -8.26
N TYR A 113 -12.75 0.15 -6.96
CA TYR A 113 -13.90 0.69 -6.23
C TYR A 113 -14.55 1.89 -6.95
N MET A 114 -13.75 2.80 -7.48
CA MET A 114 -14.25 3.99 -8.18
C MET A 114 -15.19 3.64 -9.33
N TYR A 115 -14.95 2.53 -10.04
CA TYR A 115 -15.79 2.12 -11.16
C TYR A 115 -17.14 1.54 -10.74
N ASN A 116 -17.14 0.59 -9.80
CA ASN A 116 -18.37 -0.13 -9.46
C ASN A 116 -18.42 -0.69 -8.02
N GLY A 117 -17.52 -0.26 -7.15
CA GLY A 117 -17.49 -0.75 -5.76
C GLY A 117 -16.86 -2.12 -5.58
N MET A 118 -16.09 -2.59 -6.58
CA MET A 118 -15.45 -3.90 -6.60
C MET A 118 -14.01 -3.78 -7.10
N THR A 119 -13.20 -4.83 -6.92
CA THR A 119 -11.90 -4.95 -7.60
C THR A 119 -12.06 -5.06 -9.09
N PHE A 120 -11.00 -4.72 -9.82
CA PHE A 120 -10.97 -5.05 -11.25
C PHE A 120 -10.94 -6.56 -11.47
N PRO A 121 -11.54 -7.08 -12.57
CA PRO A 121 -11.56 -8.52 -12.84
C PRO A 121 -10.19 -9.17 -13.06
N TRP A 122 -9.18 -8.37 -13.36
CA TRP A 122 -7.79 -8.81 -13.55
C TRP A 122 -6.91 -8.55 -12.33
N ASP A 123 -7.45 -7.87 -11.33
CA ASP A 123 -6.73 -7.54 -10.10
C ASP A 123 -6.82 -8.72 -9.13
N ASN A 124 -5.71 -9.13 -8.61
CA ASN A 124 -5.60 -10.34 -7.79
C ASN A 124 -4.98 -10.08 -6.43
N ASP A 125 -4.93 -8.82 -6.02
CA ASP A 125 -4.52 -8.41 -4.68
C ASP A 125 -5.42 -7.27 -4.17
N PHE A 126 -5.34 -7.05 -2.87
CA PHE A 126 -5.97 -5.92 -2.22
C PHE A 126 -4.91 -5.06 -1.55
N ASP A 127 -5.01 -3.77 -1.79
CA ASP A 127 -4.19 -2.77 -1.14
C ASP A 127 -5.01 -1.94 -0.16
N LEU A 128 -4.61 -1.96 1.10
CA LEU A 128 -5.16 -1.11 2.13
C LEU A 128 -4.07 -0.23 2.73
N GLN A 129 -4.46 0.97 3.12
CA GLN A 129 -3.61 1.86 3.90
C GLN A 129 -4.21 2.09 5.28
N MET A 130 -3.33 2.42 6.24
CA MET A 130 -3.72 2.78 7.60
C MET A 130 -2.78 3.84 8.16
N PRO A 131 -3.19 4.63 9.18
CA PRO A 131 -2.28 5.52 9.86
C PRO A 131 -1.14 4.72 10.48
N ILE A 132 0.06 5.27 10.49
CA ILE A 132 1.25 4.59 11.07
C ILE A 132 1.01 4.16 12.52
N ARG A 133 0.32 4.96 13.31
CA ARG A 133 0.00 4.62 14.69
C ARG A 133 -0.84 3.35 14.80
N HIS A 134 -1.83 3.17 13.92
CA HIS A 134 -2.66 1.96 13.88
C HIS A 134 -1.88 0.74 13.38
N LEU A 135 -0.92 0.94 12.48
CA LEU A 135 0.00 -0.12 12.08
C LEU A 135 0.88 -0.59 13.26
N HIS A 136 1.34 0.33 14.10
CA HIS A 136 2.06 0.00 15.33
C HIS A 136 1.19 -0.74 16.35
N LEU A 137 -0.09 -0.39 16.48
CA LEU A 137 -1.05 -1.16 17.29
C LEU A 137 -1.24 -2.58 16.73
N LEU A 138 -1.35 -2.69 15.41
CA LEU A 138 -1.43 -4.00 14.74
C LEU A 138 -0.17 -4.83 15.04
N ALA A 139 1.02 -4.21 14.98
CA ALA A 139 2.29 -4.86 15.26
C ALA A 139 2.41 -5.32 16.71
N GLN A 140 2.04 -4.48 17.66
CA GLN A 140 2.16 -4.78 19.09
C GLN A 140 1.21 -5.89 19.53
N TYR A 141 -0.06 -5.82 19.12
CA TYR A 141 -1.10 -6.68 19.71
C TYR A 141 -1.50 -7.87 18.82
N PHE A 142 -1.26 -7.80 17.52
CA PHE A 142 -1.82 -8.76 16.56
C PHE A 142 -0.80 -9.37 15.60
N ASN A 143 0.50 -9.01 15.70
CA ASN A 143 1.49 -9.66 14.86
C ASN A 143 1.51 -11.17 15.09
N GLN A 144 1.50 -11.95 14.00
CA GLN A 144 1.43 -13.42 13.99
C GLN A 144 0.16 -14.00 14.66
N SER A 145 -0.90 -13.22 14.74
CA SER A 145 -2.20 -13.69 15.20
C SER A 145 -3.00 -14.31 14.05
N LEU A 146 -3.75 -15.35 14.38
CA LEU A 146 -4.69 -15.98 13.47
C LEU A 146 -6.09 -15.38 13.67
N VAL A 147 -6.64 -14.79 12.63
CA VAL A 147 -8.02 -14.29 12.58
C VAL A 147 -8.89 -15.32 11.86
N LEU A 148 -9.92 -15.78 12.52
CA LEU A 148 -10.87 -16.71 11.95
C LEU A 148 -12.08 -15.97 11.38
N GLU A 149 -12.54 -16.40 10.22
CA GLU A 149 -13.81 -15.93 9.67
C GLU A 149 -14.98 -16.39 10.57
N ASP A 150 -16.05 -15.61 10.60
CA ASP A 150 -17.28 -16.02 11.28
C ASP A 150 -17.79 -17.33 10.64
N PRO A 151 -17.98 -18.41 11.43
CA PRO A 151 -18.42 -19.71 10.88
C PRO A 151 -19.76 -19.68 10.14
N ARG A 152 -20.55 -18.62 10.33
CA ARG A 152 -21.81 -18.40 9.60
C ARG A 152 -21.58 -17.85 8.19
N GLU A 153 -20.39 -17.33 7.92
CA GLU A 153 -20.02 -16.69 6.65
C GLU A 153 -19.02 -17.52 5.84
N GLY A 154 -18.24 -18.38 6.52
CA GLY A 154 -17.25 -19.22 5.89
C GLY A 154 -16.32 -19.90 6.89
N ASN A 155 -15.18 -20.37 6.39
CA ASN A 155 -14.18 -21.08 7.17
C ASN A 155 -12.76 -20.53 6.96
N GLY A 156 -12.66 -19.28 6.53
CA GLY A 156 -11.38 -18.61 6.28
C GLY A 156 -10.51 -18.50 7.53
N ARG A 157 -9.21 -18.63 7.34
CA ARG A 157 -8.19 -18.56 8.39
C ARG A 157 -7.07 -17.64 7.91
N TYR A 158 -6.93 -16.49 8.56
CA TYR A 158 -6.07 -15.42 8.09
C TYR A 158 -5.03 -15.04 9.14
N MET A 159 -3.76 -15.09 8.77
CA MET A 159 -2.68 -14.67 9.65
C MET A 159 -2.31 -13.21 9.37
N ILE A 160 -2.19 -12.43 10.43
CA ILE A 160 -1.60 -11.10 10.39
C ILE A 160 -0.09 -11.24 10.54
N ASP A 161 0.66 -10.67 9.59
CA ASP A 161 2.11 -10.70 9.60
C ASP A 161 2.67 -9.30 9.33
N VAL A 162 3.44 -8.76 10.26
CA VAL A 162 4.03 -7.44 10.19
C VAL A 162 5.51 -7.53 9.84
N GLY A 163 5.94 -6.74 8.86
CA GLY A 163 7.30 -6.75 8.34
C GLY A 163 8.32 -6.17 9.30
N SER A 164 9.59 -6.51 9.09
CA SER A 164 10.71 -6.13 9.95
C SER A 164 11.19 -4.68 9.80
N SER A 165 10.70 -3.92 8.83
CA SER A 165 11.14 -2.53 8.56
C SER A 165 10.14 -1.46 9.01
N LEU A 166 9.45 -1.71 10.13
CA LEU A 166 8.33 -0.90 10.59
C LEU A 166 8.72 0.55 10.93
N VAL A 167 9.90 0.76 11.48
CA VAL A 167 10.37 2.09 11.94
C VAL A 167 10.73 3.01 10.80
N THR A 168 11.39 2.51 9.76
CA THR A 168 11.82 3.35 8.65
C THR A 168 10.66 3.70 7.74
N ARG A 169 10.44 5.00 7.51
CA ARG A 169 9.30 5.53 6.74
C ARG A 169 9.69 6.19 5.42
N SER A 170 10.95 6.17 5.05
CA SER A 170 11.45 6.64 3.76
C SER A 170 11.64 5.47 2.80
N HIS A 171 11.65 5.78 1.50
CA HIS A 171 11.96 4.81 0.47
C HIS A 171 13.39 4.24 0.68
N GLY A 172 13.49 2.93 0.88
CA GLY A 172 14.75 2.22 1.03
C GLY A 172 15.24 1.65 -0.30
N ASN A 173 15.41 0.33 -0.36
CA ASN A 173 15.79 -0.42 -1.57
C ASN A 173 14.58 -0.94 -2.38
N GLY A 174 13.37 -0.56 -2.01
CA GLY A 174 12.12 -1.08 -2.59
C GLY A 174 11.69 -2.45 -2.09
N HIS A 175 12.48 -3.14 -1.28
CA HIS A 175 12.17 -4.49 -0.80
C HIS A 175 11.25 -4.52 0.43
N GLY A 176 11.21 -3.45 1.21
CA GLY A 176 10.44 -3.35 2.44
C GLY A 176 9.25 -2.40 2.35
N ASN A 177 8.69 -2.17 1.16
CA ASN A 177 7.64 -1.17 0.94
C ASN A 177 6.31 -1.57 1.58
N ILE A 178 6.00 -2.87 1.61
CA ILE A 178 4.82 -3.39 2.30
C ILE A 178 5.15 -3.55 3.79
N ASP A 179 4.29 -3.00 4.63
CA ASP A 179 4.49 -2.99 6.08
C ASP A 179 3.93 -4.23 6.77
N ALA A 180 2.77 -4.70 6.32
CA ALA A 180 2.12 -5.90 6.86
C ALA A 180 1.30 -6.61 5.78
N ARG A 181 0.95 -7.86 6.05
CA ARG A 181 0.02 -8.65 5.24
C ARG A 181 -1.01 -9.35 6.11
N VAL A 182 -2.22 -9.46 5.59
CA VAL A 182 -3.21 -10.43 6.05
C VAL A 182 -3.17 -11.59 5.08
N ILE A 183 -2.83 -12.79 5.54
CA ILE A 183 -2.47 -13.92 4.69
C ILE A 183 -3.45 -15.05 4.92
N ASP A 184 -4.09 -15.52 3.86
CA ASP A 184 -4.87 -16.78 3.89
C ASP A 184 -3.90 -17.95 4.04
N ILE A 185 -3.94 -18.63 5.20
CA ILE A 185 -3.00 -19.72 5.48
C ILE A 185 -3.29 -21.00 4.68
N ASP A 186 -4.45 -21.08 4.06
CA ASP A 186 -4.82 -22.24 3.22
C ASP A 186 -4.31 -22.10 1.79
N THR A 187 -4.24 -20.87 1.27
CA THR A 187 -3.88 -20.61 -0.13
C THR A 187 -2.63 -19.77 -0.32
N GLY A 188 -2.20 -19.04 0.71
CA GLY A 188 -1.12 -18.06 0.60
C GLY A 188 -1.51 -16.75 -0.10
N MET A 189 -2.79 -16.53 -0.40
CA MET A 189 -3.30 -15.24 -0.86
C MET A 189 -3.19 -14.20 0.25
N TYR A 190 -3.12 -12.91 -0.09
CA TYR A 190 -2.93 -11.88 0.92
C TYR A 190 -3.54 -10.53 0.54
N ILE A 191 -3.73 -9.71 1.57
CA ILE A 191 -4.02 -8.28 1.49
C ILE A 191 -2.76 -7.54 1.92
N ASP A 192 -2.27 -6.61 1.11
CA ASP A 192 -1.16 -5.74 1.45
C ASP A 192 -1.63 -4.57 2.30
N LEU A 193 -0.91 -4.31 3.40
CA LEU A 193 -1.14 -3.19 4.31
C LEU A 193 0.07 -2.26 4.28
N THR A 194 -0.17 -0.99 4.01
CA THR A 194 0.85 0.05 4.05
C THR A 194 0.50 1.13 5.06
N GLY A 195 1.48 1.50 5.90
CA GLY A 195 1.34 2.58 6.86
C GLY A 195 1.60 3.94 6.21
N LEU A 196 0.70 4.88 6.44
CA LEU A 196 0.87 6.25 6.03
C LEU A 196 1.46 7.07 7.19
N SER A 197 2.57 7.74 6.93
CA SER A 197 3.33 8.49 7.94
C SER A 197 3.95 9.76 7.39
N VAL A 198 4.24 10.70 8.25
CA VAL A 198 5.20 11.75 7.93
C VAL A 198 6.59 11.13 7.73
N SER A 199 7.35 11.64 6.77
CA SER A 199 8.73 11.22 6.51
C SER A 199 9.55 12.38 5.97
N TYR A 200 10.86 12.18 5.81
CA TYR A 200 11.72 13.14 5.12
C TYR A 200 11.79 12.93 3.60
N SER A 201 10.97 12.07 3.04
CA SER A 201 10.87 11.90 1.58
C SER A 201 10.41 13.19 0.90
N ARG A 202 10.87 13.39 -0.32
CA ARG A 202 10.48 14.54 -1.11
C ARG A 202 9.06 14.40 -1.63
N ILE A 203 8.20 15.37 -1.35
CA ILE A 203 6.82 15.37 -1.85
C ILE A 203 6.81 15.30 -3.39
N SER A 204 5.91 14.49 -3.92
CA SER A 204 5.73 14.30 -5.37
C SER A 204 5.43 15.60 -6.09
N ASP A 205 6.01 15.79 -7.28
CA ASP A 205 5.73 16.94 -8.15
C ASP A 205 4.25 17.04 -8.56
N LYS A 206 3.50 15.95 -8.48
CA LYS A 206 2.07 15.93 -8.76
C LYS A 206 1.25 16.78 -7.77
N LEU A 207 1.77 16.97 -6.54
CA LEU A 207 1.17 17.81 -5.50
C LEU A 207 1.68 19.27 -5.52
N LYS A 208 2.56 19.61 -6.46
CA LYS A 208 3.23 20.91 -6.51
C LYS A 208 2.28 22.11 -6.47
N LEU A 209 1.20 22.06 -7.22
CA LEU A 209 0.22 23.17 -7.27
C LEU A 209 -0.52 23.30 -5.95
N GLN A 210 -1.00 22.21 -5.38
CA GLN A 210 -1.72 22.22 -4.11
C GLN A 210 -0.82 22.70 -2.97
N ILE A 211 0.41 22.20 -2.90
CA ILE A 211 1.40 22.66 -1.91
C ILE A 211 1.76 24.13 -2.15
N GLY A 212 1.91 24.56 -3.40
CA GLY A 212 2.19 25.95 -3.74
C GLY A 212 1.09 26.91 -3.24
N HIS A 213 -0.18 26.56 -3.39
CA HIS A 213 -1.30 27.31 -2.83
C HIS A 213 -1.25 27.35 -1.30
N MET A 214 -1.04 26.19 -0.66
CA MET A 214 -0.94 26.14 0.81
C MET A 214 0.20 27.03 1.35
N ILE A 215 1.36 27.05 0.69
CA ILE A 215 2.48 27.90 1.07
C ILE A 215 2.10 29.38 0.94
N SER A 216 1.50 29.77 -0.17
CA SER A 216 1.09 31.17 -0.43
C SER A 216 0.04 31.65 0.56
N ASP A 217 -0.98 30.83 0.81
CA ASP A 217 -2.12 31.18 1.67
C ASP A 217 -1.74 31.29 3.15
N GLN A 218 -0.72 30.53 3.58
CA GLN A 218 -0.33 30.44 4.98
C GLN A 218 1.01 31.15 5.29
N ASN A 219 1.65 31.77 4.30
CA ASN A 219 2.98 32.40 4.44
C ASN A 219 4.00 31.49 5.14
N ILE A 220 4.03 30.22 4.76
CA ILE A 220 4.88 29.22 5.44
C ILE A 220 6.34 29.46 5.10
N ILE A 221 7.12 29.74 6.14
CA ILE A 221 8.58 29.82 6.07
C ILE A 221 9.14 28.60 6.81
N VAL A 222 9.96 27.83 6.13
CA VAL A 222 10.71 26.72 6.74
C VAL A 222 12.08 27.26 7.13
N GLU A 223 12.27 27.54 8.39
CA GLU A 223 13.58 27.94 8.92
C GLU A 223 14.60 26.81 8.73
N PRO A 224 15.83 27.13 8.35
CA PRO A 224 16.91 26.18 8.36
C PRO A 224 17.11 25.67 9.80
N LYS A 225 16.86 24.39 10.04
CA LYS A 225 17.28 23.73 11.28
C LYS A 225 18.75 23.35 11.15
N GLU A 226 19.33 22.90 12.28
CA GLU A 226 20.73 22.50 12.37
C GLU A 226 21.21 21.74 11.13
N GLU A 227 22.43 22.02 10.69
CA GLU A 227 23.08 21.28 9.62
C GLU A 227 23.06 19.77 9.94
N PRO A 228 22.88 18.92 8.92
CA PRO A 228 22.89 17.48 9.15
C PRO A 228 24.19 17.06 9.86
N VAL A 229 24.09 16.28 10.91
CA VAL A 229 25.25 15.67 11.58
C VAL A 229 26.03 14.86 10.54
N THR A 230 27.30 15.21 10.39
CA THR A 230 28.22 14.58 9.43
C THR A 230 29.52 14.11 10.09
N ASP A 231 29.83 14.58 11.29
CA ASP A 231 31.00 14.13 12.01
C ASP A 231 30.79 12.71 12.58
N LEU A 232 31.85 11.94 12.59
CA LEU A 232 31.81 10.52 12.90
C LEU A 232 31.37 10.22 14.34
N GLU A 233 31.76 11.03 15.30
CA GLU A 233 31.43 10.78 16.70
C GLU A 233 29.94 10.98 16.96
N SER A 234 29.35 12.00 16.37
CA SER A 234 27.91 12.22 16.44
C SER A 234 27.12 11.16 15.65
N LEU A 235 27.63 10.72 14.49
CA LEU A 235 27.01 9.65 13.72
C LEU A 235 26.93 8.34 14.48
N LYS A 236 27.93 7.99 15.31
CA LYS A 236 27.89 6.78 16.15
C LYS A 236 26.74 6.76 17.16
N GLN A 237 26.18 7.91 17.49
CA GLN A 237 25.06 8.03 18.42
C GLN A 237 23.69 7.87 17.75
N ILE A 238 23.67 7.85 16.42
CA ILE A 238 22.42 7.70 15.64
C ILE A 238 22.24 6.23 15.30
N PRO A 239 21.12 5.59 15.67
CA PRO A 239 20.81 4.25 15.22
C PRO A 239 20.80 4.15 13.68
N LEU A 240 21.39 3.09 13.14
CA LEU A 240 21.58 2.93 11.68
C LEU A 240 20.26 3.04 10.88
N GLY A 241 19.16 2.54 11.43
CA GLY A 241 17.84 2.61 10.80
C GLY A 241 17.22 4.01 10.78
N LEU A 242 17.76 4.96 11.54
CA LEU A 242 17.34 6.37 11.55
C LEU A 242 18.27 7.29 10.78
N MET A 243 19.44 6.82 10.36
CA MET A 243 20.35 7.61 9.54
C MET A 243 19.71 7.94 8.19
N THR A 244 19.96 9.16 7.71
CA THR A 244 19.66 9.49 6.32
C THR A 244 20.60 8.70 5.40
N PRO A 245 20.27 8.53 4.10
CA PRO A 245 21.15 7.86 3.15
C PRO A 245 22.58 8.42 3.13
N LEU A 246 22.72 9.74 3.21
CA LEU A 246 24.05 10.38 3.22
C LEU A 246 24.81 10.11 4.52
N GLN A 247 24.14 10.19 5.67
CA GLN A 247 24.73 9.86 6.97
C GLN A 247 25.18 8.40 7.02
N LEU A 248 24.34 7.49 6.55
CA LEU A 248 24.64 6.06 6.51
C LEU A 248 25.81 5.75 5.58
N TYR A 249 25.91 6.42 4.45
CA TYR A 249 27.05 6.29 3.54
C TYR A 249 28.35 6.81 4.21
N ASN A 250 28.33 7.98 4.85
CA ASN A 250 29.48 8.52 5.58
C ASN A 250 29.93 7.58 6.71
N TYR A 251 28.97 7.05 7.50
CA TYR A 251 29.25 6.04 8.50
C TYR A 251 29.90 4.80 7.89
N SER A 252 29.31 4.25 6.83
CA SER A 252 29.82 3.05 6.16
C SER A 252 31.20 3.21 5.52
N THR A 253 31.60 4.43 5.14
CA THR A 253 32.95 4.68 4.63
C THR A 253 34.00 4.68 5.73
N ALA A 254 33.62 5.01 6.96
CA ALA A 254 34.50 4.93 8.13
C ALA A 254 34.62 3.50 8.70
N PHE A 255 33.58 2.69 8.54
CA PHE A 255 33.49 1.30 9.05
C PHE A 255 33.32 0.29 7.90
N LYS A 256 34.15 0.38 6.88
CA LYS A 256 34.03 -0.41 5.62
C LYS A 256 34.03 -1.92 5.85
N GLU A 257 34.69 -2.39 6.88
CA GLU A 257 34.78 -3.80 7.25
C GLU A 257 33.45 -4.41 7.71
N GLN A 258 32.49 -3.57 8.09
CA GLN A 258 31.16 -4.01 8.51
C GLN A 258 30.19 -4.22 7.33
N PHE A 259 30.60 -3.81 6.14
CA PHE A 259 29.73 -3.80 4.97
C PHE A 259 30.36 -4.53 3.79
N SER A 260 29.59 -5.30 3.06
CA SER A 260 30.03 -5.89 1.80
C SER A 260 30.20 -4.83 0.71
N LYS A 261 30.96 -5.16 -0.35
CA LYS A 261 31.14 -4.28 -1.51
C LYS A 261 29.81 -3.91 -2.19
N ALA A 262 28.85 -4.85 -2.21
CA ALA A 262 27.52 -4.63 -2.78
C ALA A 262 26.73 -3.62 -1.94
N GLU A 263 26.74 -3.77 -0.62
CA GLU A 263 26.10 -2.85 0.30
C GLU A 263 26.68 -1.43 0.20
N LEU A 264 27.99 -1.29 0.21
CA LEU A 264 28.66 0.00 0.05
C LEU A 264 28.27 0.70 -1.26
N ARG A 265 28.11 -0.05 -2.34
CA ARG A 265 27.61 0.48 -3.62
C ARG A 265 26.17 0.98 -3.48
N THR A 266 25.29 0.19 -2.91
CA THR A 266 23.88 0.55 -2.68
C THR A 266 23.77 1.79 -1.81
N LEU A 267 24.53 1.87 -0.73
CA LEU A 267 24.57 3.05 0.16
C LEU A 267 25.02 4.31 -0.57
N LYS A 268 26.07 4.19 -1.40
CA LYS A 268 26.54 5.30 -2.23
C LYS A 268 25.46 5.81 -3.20
N GLU A 269 24.80 4.91 -3.93
CA GLU A 269 23.75 5.26 -4.88
C GLU A 269 22.58 6.00 -4.19
N ASN A 270 22.20 5.59 -2.99
CA ASN A 270 21.16 6.26 -2.21
C ASN A 270 21.58 7.63 -1.68
N ALA A 271 22.85 7.77 -1.23
CA ALA A 271 23.41 9.06 -0.82
C ALA A 271 23.47 10.06 -2.00
N GLU A 272 23.90 9.62 -3.17
CA GLU A 272 23.92 10.44 -4.39
C GLU A 272 22.51 10.90 -4.79
N ARG A 273 21.49 10.04 -4.62
CA ARG A 273 20.08 10.41 -4.84
C ARG A 273 19.63 11.49 -3.86
N GLU A 274 19.92 11.34 -2.57
CA GLU A 274 19.59 12.36 -1.56
C GLU A 274 20.23 13.70 -1.88
N ILE A 275 21.53 13.71 -2.23
CA ILE A 275 22.24 14.94 -2.63
C ILE A 275 21.60 15.58 -3.87
N LYS A 276 21.23 14.78 -4.86
CA LYS A 276 20.55 15.26 -6.06
C LYS A 276 19.20 15.89 -5.73
N ASP A 277 18.42 15.27 -4.89
CA ASP A 277 17.11 15.77 -4.46
C ASP A 277 17.22 17.08 -3.66
N SER A 278 18.30 17.22 -2.89
CA SER A 278 18.58 18.46 -2.12
C SER A 278 19.07 19.62 -2.96
N LYS A 279 19.72 19.36 -4.11
CA LYS A 279 20.28 20.39 -5.01
C LYS A 279 19.31 20.91 -6.08
N GLY A 280 18.12 20.34 -6.21
CA GLY A 280 17.21 20.69 -7.28
C GLY A 280 16.75 22.16 -7.27
N ASN A 281 16.56 22.77 -8.45
CA ASN A 281 16.05 24.14 -8.65
C ASN A 281 14.53 24.24 -8.60
N GLY A 282 13.88 23.33 -7.92
CA GLY A 282 12.43 23.28 -7.86
C GLY A 282 11.84 24.16 -6.75
N TRP A 283 10.58 23.93 -6.48
CA TRP A 283 9.85 24.45 -5.33
C TRP A 283 10.50 24.00 -4.00
N ALA A 284 10.08 24.59 -2.86
CA ALA A 284 10.73 24.48 -1.55
C ALA A 284 11.21 23.06 -1.14
N PRO A 285 10.41 21.98 -1.26
CA PRO A 285 10.87 20.63 -0.87
C PRO A 285 12.11 20.10 -1.57
N ARG A 286 12.46 20.61 -2.74
CA ARG A 286 13.68 20.21 -3.46
C ARG A 286 14.96 20.84 -2.90
N LYS A 287 14.83 21.97 -2.21
CA LYS A 287 15.97 22.72 -1.65
C LYS A 287 16.22 22.39 -0.20
N LEU A 288 15.33 21.64 0.44
CA LEU A 288 15.40 21.32 1.85
C LEU A 288 16.28 20.08 2.08
N ASN A 289 17.06 20.11 3.15
CA ASN A 289 17.72 18.91 3.67
C ASN A 289 16.68 17.94 4.28
N PRO A 290 17.03 16.68 4.60
CA PRO A 290 16.07 15.72 5.14
C PRO A 290 15.33 16.19 6.40
N ALA A 291 16.01 16.84 7.35
CA ALA A 291 15.40 17.35 8.57
C ALA A 291 14.38 18.46 8.26
N GLN A 292 14.75 19.38 7.39
CA GLN A 292 13.86 20.45 6.93
C GLN A 292 12.66 19.88 6.16
N ARG A 293 12.87 18.84 5.34
CA ARG A 293 11.78 18.16 4.64
C ARG A 293 10.79 17.49 5.60
N LEU A 294 11.27 16.85 6.66
CA LEU A 294 10.40 16.26 7.67
C LEU A 294 9.49 17.31 8.29
N GLU A 295 10.05 18.45 8.71
CA GLU A 295 9.26 19.53 9.31
C GLU A 295 8.31 20.17 8.27
N PHE A 296 8.78 20.35 7.05
CA PHE A 296 7.93 20.85 5.96
C PHE A 296 6.74 19.89 5.70
N ASN A 297 6.98 18.59 5.63
CA ASN A 297 5.93 17.60 5.42
C ASN A 297 4.92 17.58 6.58
N LYS A 298 5.41 17.79 7.84
CA LYS A 298 4.54 17.97 9.01
C LYS A 298 3.65 19.20 8.88
N LEU A 299 4.21 20.34 8.52
CA LEU A 299 3.47 21.59 8.31
C LEU A 299 2.42 21.45 7.21
N MET A 300 2.79 20.83 6.10
CA MET A 300 1.87 20.59 4.97
C MET A 300 0.86 19.49 5.26
N LYS A 301 0.96 18.79 6.37
CA LYS A 301 0.17 17.57 6.67
C LYS A 301 0.19 16.61 5.50
N ALA A 302 1.39 16.42 4.93
CA ALA A 302 1.66 15.55 3.81
C ALA A 302 2.28 14.25 4.32
N TYR A 303 1.62 13.14 4.03
CA TYR A 303 1.99 11.82 4.50
C TYR A 303 2.24 10.90 3.32
N ASN A 304 3.13 9.94 3.48
CA ASN A 304 3.43 8.96 2.45
C ASN A 304 3.59 7.56 3.00
N CYS A 305 3.36 6.57 2.15
CA CYS A 305 3.88 5.23 2.34
C CYS A 305 5.32 5.13 1.81
N LYS A 306 6.00 4.04 2.10
CA LYS A 306 7.40 3.82 1.69
C LYS A 306 7.62 3.81 0.17
N ASN A 307 6.57 3.72 -0.63
CA ASN A 307 6.60 3.84 -2.09
C ASN A 307 6.51 5.28 -2.60
N ASP A 308 6.65 6.27 -1.71
CA ASP A 308 6.56 7.70 -2.04
C ASP A 308 5.21 8.13 -2.64
N HIS A 309 4.14 7.38 -2.37
CA HIS A 309 2.77 7.81 -2.65
C HIS A 309 2.31 8.75 -1.55
N PHE A 310 2.28 10.03 -1.89
CA PHE A 310 1.90 11.10 -0.97
C PHE A 310 0.41 11.39 -1.01
N SER A 311 -0.14 11.65 0.19
CA SER A 311 -1.51 12.14 0.39
C SER A 311 -1.48 13.32 1.35
N LEU A 312 -2.30 14.34 1.08
CA LEU A 312 -2.54 15.43 2.03
C LEU A 312 -3.66 15.03 3.01
N LEU A 313 -3.59 15.50 4.25
CA LEU A 313 -4.66 15.24 5.21
C LEU A 313 -6.05 15.65 4.67
N SER A 314 -6.13 16.76 3.95
CA SER A 314 -7.37 17.24 3.34
C SER A 314 -7.94 16.31 2.24
N GLU A 315 -7.09 15.45 1.67
CA GLU A 315 -7.54 14.44 0.71
C GLU A 315 -8.03 13.16 1.43
N LEU A 316 -7.45 12.84 2.57
CA LEU A 316 -7.79 11.67 3.38
C LEU A 316 -9.02 11.91 4.27
N SER A 317 -9.02 13.02 5.01
CA SER A 317 -9.98 13.26 6.10
C SER A 317 -11.12 14.20 5.70
N PRO A 318 -12.36 13.95 6.16
CA PRO A 318 -12.77 12.74 6.89
C PRO A 318 -12.88 11.53 5.99
N LEU A 319 -12.49 10.34 6.49
CA LEU A 319 -12.76 9.10 5.76
C LEU A 319 -14.27 8.90 5.60
N ARG A 320 -14.66 8.34 4.46
CA ARG A 320 -16.07 8.10 4.13
C ARG A 320 -16.41 6.62 4.24
N ASN A 321 -17.53 6.32 4.86
CA ASN A 321 -18.08 4.97 4.87
C ASN A 321 -18.65 4.62 3.49
N THR A 322 -18.38 3.40 3.07
CA THR A 322 -18.88 2.86 1.80
C THR A 322 -19.08 1.35 1.90
N LEU A 323 -19.48 0.74 0.79
CA LEU A 323 -19.48 -0.71 0.60
C LEU A 323 -18.48 -1.07 -0.51
N PHE A 324 -17.64 -2.05 -0.23
CA PHE A 324 -16.73 -2.66 -1.17
C PHE A 324 -16.97 -4.16 -1.19
N HIS A 325 -17.29 -4.74 -2.34
CA HIS A 325 -17.79 -6.12 -2.45
C HIS A 325 -18.94 -6.42 -1.48
N SER A 326 -19.84 -5.45 -1.27
CA SER A 326 -20.95 -5.53 -0.31
C SER A 326 -20.52 -5.59 1.16
N VAL A 327 -19.28 -5.30 1.50
CA VAL A 327 -18.74 -5.24 2.86
C VAL A 327 -18.48 -3.78 3.24
N PRO A 328 -18.75 -3.36 4.49
CA PRO A 328 -18.38 -2.04 4.96
C PRO A 328 -16.89 -1.77 4.81
N ALA A 329 -16.55 -0.65 4.21
CA ALA A 329 -15.17 -0.22 4.01
C ALA A 329 -15.07 1.31 4.14
N LEU A 330 -13.83 1.80 4.30
CA LEU A 330 -13.53 3.22 4.31
C LEU A 330 -12.78 3.62 3.04
N ILE A 331 -13.07 4.82 2.58
CA ILE A 331 -12.34 5.46 1.48
C ILE A 331 -11.92 6.88 1.86
N PRO A 332 -10.82 7.40 1.28
CA PRO A 332 -10.44 8.80 1.45
C PRO A 332 -11.52 9.78 0.99
N ASN A 333 -11.58 10.94 1.62
CA ASN A 333 -12.56 12.00 1.28
C ASN A 333 -12.49 12.39 -0.19
N ARG A 334 -11.28 12.65 -0.69
CA ARG A 334 -11.01 13.07 -2.07
C ARG A 334 -10.33 11.96 -2.88
N TYR A 335 -10.89 10.74 -2.81
CA TYR A 335 -10.30 9.55 -3.40
C TYR A 335 -10.03 9.67 -4.91
N VAL A 336 -10.86 10.41 -5.64
CA VAL A 336 -10.65 10.64 -7.09
C VAL A 336 -9.39 11.47 -7.35
N ASP A 337 -9.10 12.47 -6.51
CA ASP A 337 -7.89 13.27 -6.64
C ASP A 337 -6.64 12.44 -6.31
N LEU A 338 -6.70 11.62 -5.26
CA LEU A 338 -5.63 10.67 -4.96
C LEU A 338 -5.37 9.72 -6.13
N LEU A 339 -6.40 9.15 -6.71
CA LEU A 339 -6.27 8.28 -7.87
C LEU A 339 -5.69 9.00 -9.08
N ARG A 340 -5.98 10.29 -9.28
CA ARG A 340 -5.37 11.10 -10.36
C ARG A 340 -3.88 11.32 -10.17
N HIS A 341 -3.38 11.25 -8.94
CA HIS A 341 -1.94 11.31 -8.68
C HIS A 341 -1.22 10.03 -9.12
N GLU A 342 -1.90 8.89 -9.13
CA GLU A 342 -1.31 7.59 -9.43
C GLU A 342 -1.68 7.08 -10.83
N TYR A 343 -2.91 7.30 -11.25
CA TYR A 343 -3.49 6.73 -12.47
C TYR A 343 -4.03 7.80 -13.41
N ARG A 344 -4.25 7.42 -14.66
CA ARG A 344 -4.98 8.23 -15.64
C ARG A 344 -6.49 8.03 -15.47
N VAL A 345 -7.05 8.68 -14.47
CA VAL A 345 -8.48 8.60 -14.19
C VAL A 345 -9.25 9.42 -15.23
N PRO A 346 -10.23 8.84 -15.95
CA PRO A 346 -11.04 9.58 -16.89
C PRO A 346 -11.89 10.64 -16.18
N ALA A 347 -12.24 11.71 -16.90
CA ALA A 347 -13.08 12.79 -16.36
C ALA A 347 -14.51 12.32 -16.07
N GLN A 348 -14.98 11.33 -16.80
CA GLN A 348 -16.32 10.75 -16.68
C GLN A 348 -16.22 9.22 -16.79
N TYR A 349 -17.19 8.52 -16.20
CA TYR A 349 -17.34 7.09 -16.42
C TYR A 349 -17.75 6.88 -17.87
N GLU A 350 -16.82 6.38 -18.66
CA GLU A 350 -17.03 6.08 -20.06
C GLU A 350 -16.69 4.62 -20.37
N PHE A 351 -17.16 4.13 -21.50
CA PHE A 351 -16.76 2.85 -22.01
C PHE A 351 -15.23 2.78 -22.12
N THR A 352 -14.66 1.87 -21.37
CA THR A 352 -13.20 1.68 -21.29
C THR A 352 -12.86 0.22 -21.51
N VAL A 353 -11.78 -0.03 -22.25
CA VAL A 353 -11.28 -1.38 -22.53
C VAL A 353 -9.91 -1.55 -21.92
N PHE A 354 -9.73 -2.62 -21.16
CA PHE A 354 -8.44 -2.98 -20.57
C PHE A 354 -8.33 -4.50 -20.32
N GLN A 355 -7.20 -5.10 -20.63
CA GLN A 355 -6.88 -6.52 -20.39
C GLN A 355 -8.02 -7.49 -20.78
N GLN A 356 -8.53 -7.38 -22.01
CA GLN A 356 -9.63 -8.20 -22.53
C GLN A 356 -10.95 -8.07 -21.76
N ASN A 357 -11.13 -6.98 -21.04
CA ASN A 357 -12.37 -6.61 -20.40
C ASN A 357 -12.83 -5.25 -20.91
N ALA A 358 -14.13 -5.02 -20.86
CA ALA A 358 -14.72 -3.74 -21.16
C ALA A 358 -15.63 -3.29 -20.01
N PHE A 359 -15.46 -2.05 -19.57
CA PHE A 359 -16.38 -1.41 -18.66
C PHE A 359 -17.57 -0.87 -19.44
N ILE A 360 -18.76 -1.31 -19.08
CA ILE A 360 -20.01 -0.85 -19.66
C ILE A 360 -20.68 0.11 -18.65
N PRO A 361 -20.65 1.42 -18.90
CA PRO A 361 -21.16 2.42 -17.96
C PRO A 361 -22.62 2.23 -17.57
N GLU A 362 -23.46 1.79 -18.52
CA GLU A 362 -24.88 1.54 -18.31
C GLU A 362 -25.13 0.43 -17.28
N PHE A 363 -24.24 -0.54 -17.18
CA PHE A 363 -24.32 -1.64 -16.21
C PHE A 363 -23.48 -1.39 -14.95
N ARG A 364 -22.58 -0.41 -15.00
CA ARG A 364 -21.50 -0.21 -14.00
C ARG A 364 -20.73 -1.51 -13.74
N SER A 365 -20.42 -2.23 -14.83
CA SER A 365 -19.77 -3.54 -14.73
C SER A 365 -18.71 -3.73 -15.80
N TRP A 366 -17.66 -4.46 -15.41
CA TRP A 366 -16.64 -4.96 -16.29
C TRP A 366 -17.11 -6.30 -16.86
N LEU A 367 -17.10 -6.42 -18.16
CA LEU A 367 -17.43 -7.67 -18.86
C LEU A 367 -16.23 -8.16 -19.66
N THR A 368 -15.97 -9.47 -19.60
CA THR A 368 -14.94 -10.07 -20.45
C THR A 368 -15.34 -9.97 -21.92
N TYR A 369 -14.37 -9.89 -22.81
CA TYR A 369 -14.62 -9.93 -24.24
C TYR A 369 -15.37 -11.19 -24.67
N ASN A 370 -15.07 -12.33 -24.04
CA ASN A 370 -15.76 -13.58 -24.35
C ASN A 370 -17.24 -13.50 -23.99
N ALA A 371 -17.58 -12.93 -22.84
CA ALA A 371 -18.97 -12.72 -22.45
C ALA A 371 -19.69 -11.80 -23.46
N ILE A 372 -19.08 -10.67 -23.80
CA ILE A 372 -19.66 -9.73 -24.77
C ILE A 372 -19.86 -10.41 -26.14
N ARG A 373 -18.89 -11.17 -26.64
CA ARG A 373 -18.97 -11.91 -27.90
C ARG A 373 -20.09 -12.93 -27.87
N LYS A 374 -20.19 -13.72 -26.82
CA LYS A 374 -21.22 -14.74 -26.66
C LYS A 374 -22.63 -14.16 -26.71
N TYR A 375 -22.88 -13.08 -25.99
CA TYR A 375 -24.20 -12.46 -25.91
C TYR A 375 -24.53 -11.59 -27.11
N ALA A 376 -23.55 -10.90 -27.69
CA ALA A 376 -23.76 -10.06 -28.87
C ALA A 376 -23.66 -10.81 -30.19
N ASN A 377 -23.41 -12.12 -30.18
CA ASN A 377 -23.21 -12.98 -31.36
C ASN A 377 -22.17 -12.39 -32.35
N ILE A 378 -21.09 -11.80 -31.81
CA ILE A 378 -20.05 -11.16 -32.62
C ILE A 378 -18.97 -12.19 -32.95
N HIS A 379 -18.88 -12.55 -34.24
CA HIS A 379 -17.90 -13.54 -34.70
C HIS A 379 -16.55 -12.95 -35.10
N HIS A 380 -16.46 -11.64 -35.34
CA HIS A 380 -15.24 -10.96 -35.76
C HIS A 380 -14.68 -10.07 -34.68
N TRP A 381 -13.41 -10.30 -34.34
CA TRP A 381 -12.74 -9.79 -33.14
C TRP A 381 -12.02 -8.44 -33.34
N TYR A 382 -12.04 -7.80 -34.49
CA TYR A 382 -11.06 -6.78 -34.80
C TYR A 382 -11.48 -5.34 -34.50
N ALA A 383 -10.57 -4.69 -33.89
CA ALA A 383 -10.19 -3.28 -33.87
C ALA A 383 -11.12 -2.25 -33.19
N ASN A 384 -12.42 -2.41 -33.04
CA ASN A 384 -13.18 -1.32 -32.43
C ASN A 384 -14.39 -1.80 -31.61
N LEU A 385 -14.08 -2.47 -30.48
CA LEU A 385 -15.13 -2.95 -29.57
C LEU A 385 -16.06 -1.80 -29.10
N LYS A 386 -15.51 -0.59 -28.91
CA LYS A 386 -16.29 0.61 -28.57
C LYS A 386 -17.30 0.96 -29.67
N SER A 387 -16.87 0.88 -30.93
CA SER A 387 -17.77 1.10 -32.10
C SER A 387 -18.80 -0.02 -32.25
N ILE A 388 -18.37 -1.26 -32.04
CA ILE A 388 -19.24 -2.43 -32.08
C ILE A 388 -20.35 -2.35 -31.07
N ILE A 389 -20.01 -2.07 -29.79
CA ILE A 389 -21.00 -1.96 -28.70
C ILE A 389 -21.97 -0.80 -28.96
N LYS A 390 -21.45 0.34 -29.44
CA LYS A 390 -22.31 1.47 -29.82
C LYS A 390 -23.24 1.17 -31.02
N SER A 391 -22.86 0.22 -31.86
CA SER A 391 -23.64 -0.20 -33.02
C SER A 391 -24.53 -1.41 -32.75
N LEU A 392 -24.51 -1.98 -31.54
CA LEU A 392 -25.36 -3.10 -31.18
C LEU A 392 -26.85 -2.75 -31.37
N PRO A 393 -27.63 -3.66 -31.93
CA PRO A 393 -29.08 -3.45 -32.06
C PRO A 393 -29.72 -3.18 -30.68
N PRO A 394 -30.72 -2.28 -30.59
CA PRO A 394 -31.36 -1.92 -29.33
C PRO A 394 -31.90 -3.13 -28.54
N ASN A 395 -32.31 -4.18 -29.21
CA ASN A 395 -32.77 -5.43 -28.57
C ASN A 395 -31.63 -6.16 -27.86
N ILE A 396 -30.41 -6.14 -28.39
CA ILE A 396 -29.23 -6.74 -27.73
C ILE A 396 -28.81 -5.90 -26.52
N VAL A 397 -28.76 -4.57 -26.68
CA VAL A 397 -28.52 -3.67 -25.53
C VAL A 397 -29.58 -3.91 -24.44
N LYS A 398 -30.85 -4.09 -24.84
CA LYS A 398 -31.94 -4.38 -23.92
C LYS A 398 -31.80 -5.77 -23.24
N GLN A 399 -31.24 -6.77 -23.91
CA GLN A 399 -30.91 -8.06 -23.32
C GLN A 399 -29.83 -7.91 -22.25
N PHE A 400 -28.78 -7.12 -22.48
CA PHE A 400 -27.78 -6.79 -21.46
C PHE A 400 -28.40 -6.06 -20.29
N LEU A 401 -29.32 -5.12 -20.51
CA LEU A 401 -30.03 -4.39 -19.44
C LEU A 401 -31.01 -5.29 -18.65
N GLY A 402 -31.45 -6.39 -19.25
CA GLY A 402 -32.32 -7.38 -18.62
C GLY A 402 -31.60 -8.48 -17.85
N LEU A 403 -30.26 -8.47 -17.81
CA LEU A 403 -29.50 -9.46 -17.05
C LEU A 403 -29.76 -9.30 -15.54
N SER A 404 -30.03 -10.41 -14.91
CA SER A 404 -30.09 -10.44 -13.44
C SER A 404 -28.71 -10.21 -12.81
N LEU A 405 -28.68 -9.80 -11.56
CA LEU A 405 -27.43 -9.69 -10.81
C LEU A 405 -26.66 -11.02 -10.77
N SER A 406 -27.38 -12.14 -10.79
CA SER A 406 -26.79 -13.49 -10.88
C SER A 406 -26.08 -13.71 -12.21
N ASP A 407 -26.71 -13.29 -13.32
CA ASP A 407 -26.10 -13.42 -14.66
C ASP A 407 -24.84 -12.57 -14.77
N VAL A 408 -24.87 -11.36 -14.23
CA VAL A 408 -23.70 -10.47 -14.19
C VAL A 408 -22.59 -11.11 -13.35
N LYS A 409 -22.89 -11.68 -12.18
CA LYS A 409 -21.90 -12.39 -11.36
C LYS A 409 -21.30 -13.60 -12.09
N THR A 410 -22.11 -14.37 -12.80
CA THR A 410 -21.64 -15.51 -13.59
C THR A 410 -20.73 -15.05 -14.74
N MET A 411 -20.99 -13.88 -15.32
CA MET A 411 -20.12 -13.28 -16.36
C MET A 411 -18.78 -12.81 -15.77
N TYR A 412 -18.74 -12.37 -14.52
CA TYR A 412 -17.51 -12.01 -13.83
C TYR A 412 -16.66 -13.24 -13.48
N ALA A 413 -17.27 -14.38 -13.30
CA ALA A 413 -16.59 -15.62 -12.90
C ALA A 413 -15.96 -16.38 -14.07
N ASN A 414 -16.28 -16.04 -15.33
CA ASN A 414 -15.76 -16.64 -16.56
C ASN A 414 -14.86 -15.68 -17.33
#